data_272440a86f818ca49c8d0bbd7eacf8df
#
_entry.id   272440a86f818ca49c8d0bbd7eacf8df
#
_cell.length_a   1.000
_cell.length_b   1.000
_cell.length_c   1.000
_cell.angle_alpha   90.00
_cell.angle_beta   90.00
_cell.angle_gamma   90.00
#
_symmetry.space_group_name_H-M   'P 1'
#
loop_
_entity.id
_entity.type
_entity.pdbx_description
1 polymer ?
#
loop_
_entity_poly.entity_id
_entity_poly.type
_entity_poly.pdbx_seq_one_letter_code
_entity_poly.pdbx_strand_id
1 'polypeptide(L)'
;LGGNVQCLGAKPDGSPWNIGIRDPFGEELYAAVRVTDKAVITSGGYERYFEDPETGIIYRHILDPRTGFPAEKGLSSVSIVTSDGTLGDGLSTALYIMGLEEATRYWQAHREAFEAVFITDDGTLYATEGLRGSLTSQYEIHYLP
;
A
#
# COMPACT_ATOMS: atom_id res chain seq x y z
N LEU A 1 5.19 -9.59 10.00
CA LEU A 1 4.01 -10.25 10.51
C LEU A 1 2.83 -9.94 9.59
N GLY A 2 2.23 -10.96 8.97
CA GLY A 2 1.07 -10.77 8.09
C GLY A 2 1.31 -9.84 6.88
N GLY A 3 2.51 -9.84 6.31
CA GLY A 3 2.89 -8.94 5.21
C GLY A 3 3.50 -7.61 5.63
N ASN A 4 3.44 -7.25 6.91
CA ASN A 4 4.04 -6.03 7.44
C ASN A 4 5.54 -6.22 7.73
N VAL A 5 6.35 -5.28 7.29
CA VAL A 5 7.81 -5.29 7.49
C VAL A 5 8.23 -4.08 8.30
N GLN A 6 8.89 -4.31 9.43
CA GLN A 6 9.55 -3.26 10.22
C GLN A 6 11.06 -3.40 10.03
N CYS A 7 11.70 -2.39 9.46
CA CYS A 7 13.14 -2.30 9.34
C CYS A 7 13.74 -1.53 10.52
N LEU A 8 14.70 -2.14 11.22
CA LEU A 8 15.45 -1.49 12.30
C LEU A 8 16.79 -1.02 11.74
N GLY A 9 17.04 0.28 11.78
CA GLY A 9 18.26 0.88 11.24
C GLY A 9 18.47 0.59 9.75
N ALA A 10 19.71 0.55 9.34
CA ALA A 10 20.18 0.16 8.02
C ALA A 10 20.72 -1.31 8.03
N LYS A 11 21.06 -1.83 6.85
CA LYS A 11 21.78 -3.11 6.75
C LYS A 11 23.16 -3.03 7.41
N PRO A 12 23.78 -4.19 7.72
CA PRO A 12 25.13 -4.21 8.33
C PRO A 12 26.22 -3.48 7.54
N ASP A 13 26.06 -3.36 6.23
CA ASP A 13 26.96 -2.61 5.34
C ASP A 13 26.63 -1.10 5.26
N GLY A 14 25.65 -0.63 6.02
CA GLY A 14 25.19 0.75 6.04
C GLY A 14 24.19 1.12 4.93
N SER A 15 23.91 0.22 3.99
CA SER A 15 22.95 0.47 2.92
C SER A 15 21.50 0.36 3.41
N PRO A 16 20.53 1.02 2.74
CA PRO A 16 19.13 0.88 3.06
C PRO A 16 18.60 -0.53 2.77
N TRP A 17 17.57 -0.92 3.48
CA TRP A 17 16.78 -2.10 3.16
C TRP A 17 16.00 -1.88 1.86
N ASN A 18 15.90 -2.92 1.04
CA ASN A 18 15.09 -2.90 -0.18
C ASN A 18 13.88 -3.81 0.04
N ILE A 19 12.71 -3.21 0.21
CA ILE A 19 11.48 -3.90 0.57
C ILE A 19 10.60 -4.00 -0.68
N GLY A 20 10.29 -5.25 -1.07
CA GLY A 20 9.41 -5.52 -2.21
C GLY A 20 7.95 -5.27 -1.86
N ILE A 21 7.25 -4.65 -2.79
CA ILE A 21 5.79 -4.52 -2.80
C ILE A 21 5.26 -5.56 -3.77
N ARG A 22 4.43 -6.46 -3.27
CA ARG A 22 3.90 -7.59 -4.04
C ARG A 22 2.95 -7.10 -5.13
N ASP A 23 2.96 -7.80 -6.27
CA ASP A 23 1.97 -7.63 -7.33
C ASP A 23 0.60 -8.11 -6.85
N PRO A 24 -0.43 -7.23 -6.81
CA PRO A 24 -1.78 -7.65 -6.44
C PRO A 24 -2.47 -8.55 -7.49
N PHE A 25 -1.90 -8.67 -8.69
CA PHE A 25 -2.44 -9.46 -9.80
C PHE A 25 -1.63 -10.71 -10.11
N GLY A 26 -0.48 -10.91 -9.43
CA GLY A 26 0.44 -12.00 -9.70
C GLY A 26 1.29 -12.39 -8.50
N GLU A 27 2.34 -13.18 -8.75
CA GLU A 27 3.23 -13.69 -7.70
C GLU A 27 4.54 -12.90 -7.59
N GLU A 28 4.81 -11.99 -8.53
CA GLU A 28 6.05 -11.24 -8.60
C GLU A 28 6.01 -9.95 -7.75
N LEU A 29 7.07 -9.14 -7.86
CA LEU A 29 7.12 -7.83 -7.25
C LEU A 29 6.66 -6.76 -8.23
N TYR A 30 5.76 -5.90 -7.78
CA TYR A 30 5.29 -4.74 -8.53
C TYR A 30 6.23 -3.56 -8.44
N ALA A 31 6.79 -3.35 -7.26
CA ALA A 31 7.73 -2.29 -6.95
C ALA A 31 8.66 -2.70 -5.80
N ALA A 32 9.69 -1.91 -5.56
CA ALA A 32 10.52 -2.03 -4.38
C ALA A 32 10.88 -0.64 -3.83
N VAL A 33 10.83 -0.49 -2.51
CA VAL A 33 11.15 0.75 -1.82
C VAL A 33 12.37 0.59 -0.94
N ARG A 34 13.31 1.55 -1.03
CA ARG A 34 14.50 1.60 -0.18
C ARG A 34 14.19 2.41 1.08
N VAL A 35 14.39 1.78 2.24
CA VAL A 35 14.09 2.38 3.54
C VAL A 35 15.19 2.12 4.55
N THR A 36 15.32 3.04 5.51
CA THR A 36 16.16 2.89 6.71
C THR A 36 15.32 3.28 7.91
N ASP A 37 15.28 2.40 8.91
CA ASP A 37 14.56 2.62 10.17
C ASP A 37 13.08 3.00 9.97
N LYS A 38 12.40 2.30 9.05
CA LYS A 38 10.98 2.51 8.72
C LYS A 38 10.23 1.20 8.58
N ALA A 39 8.92 1.28 8.76
CA ALA A 39 7.99 0.23 8.42
C ALA A 39 7.48 0.39 6.98
N VAL A 40 7.25 -0.74 6.32
CA VAL A 40 6.50 -0.84 5.06
C VAL A 40 5.34 -1.79 5.30
N ILE A 41 4.13 -1.27 5.21
CA ILE A 41 2.92 -1.97 5.62
C ILE A 41 1.91 -1.90 4.49
N THR A 42 1.42 -3.06 4.07
CA THR A 42 0.54 -3.18 2.91
C THR A 42 -0.82 -3.76 3.30
N SER A 43 -1.87 -3.13 2.80
CA SER A 43 -3.22 -3.67 2.76
C SER A 43 -3.66 -3.85 1.31
N GLY A 44 -4.27 -5.00 1.01
CA GLY A 44 -4.74 -5.32 -0.34
C GLY A 44 -5.92 -6.29 -0.33
N GLY A 45 -6.83 -6.08 -1.27
CA GLY A 45 -8.02 -6.92 -1.41
C GLY A 45 -7.74 -8.34 -1.90
N TYR A 46 -6.53 -8.59 -2.41
CA TYR A 46 -6.10 -9.89 -2.94
C TYR A 46 -5.64 -10.88 -1.86
N GLU A 47 -5.34 -10.41 -0.64
CA GLU A 47 -4.79 -11.29 0.41
C GLU A 47 -5.83 -12.26 0.98
N ARG A 48 -7.06 -11.80 1.13
CA ARG A 48 -8.17 -12.62 1.64
C ARG A 48 -9.45 -12.24 0.93
N TYR A 49 -10.05 -13.19 0.25
CA TYR A 49 -11.33 -13.02 -0.41
C TYR A 49 -12.15 -14.31 -0.32
N PHE A 50 -13.44 -14.16 -0.47
CA PHE A 50 -14.39 -15.27 -0.64
C PHE A 50 -15.09 -15.07 -1.97
N GLU A 51 -15.11 -16.12 -2.78
CA GLU A 51 -15.91 -16.18 -4.01
C GLU A 51 -17.21 -16.94 -3.72
N ASP A 52 -18.33 -16.29 -3.94
CA ASP A 52 -19.63 -16.94 -3.83
C ASP A 52 -19.79 -17.97 -4.97
N PRO A 53 -19.95 -19.25 -4.64
CA PRO A 53 -19.98 -20.31 -5.66
C PRO A 53 -21.24 -20.28 -6.54
N GLU A 54 -22.30 -19.58 -6.12
CA GLU A 54 -23.54 -19.48 -6.89
C GLU A 54 -23.55 -18.28 -7.84
N THR A 55 -22.95 -17.17 -7.42
CA THR A 55 -22.98 -15.91 -8.17
C THR A 55 -21.65 -15.53 -8.81
N GLY A 56 -20.53 -16.14 -8.38
CA GLY A 56 -19.18 -15.78 -8.80
C GLY A 56 -18.70 -14.42 -8.28
N ILE A 57 -19.44 -13.80 -7.35
CA ILE A 57 -19.09 -12.52 -6.78
C ILE A 57 -17.93 -12.70 -5.78
N ILE A 58 -16.90 -11.89 -5.94
CA ILE A 58 -15.73 -11.90 -5.04
C ILE A 58 -15.98 -10.88 -3.92
N TYR A 59 -16.01 -11.36 -2.68
CA TYR A 59 -16.10 -10.55 -1.47
C TYR A 59 -14.73 -10.42 -0.84
N ARG A 60 -14.16 -9.21 -0.89
CA ARG A 60 -12.88 -8.89 -0.25
C ARG A 60 -13.09 -8.67 1.26
N HIS A 61 -12.09 -8.98 2.07
CA HIS A 61 -12.20 -8.92 3.55
C HIS A 61 -12.19 -7.50 4.12
N ILE A 62 -11.72 -6.51 3.37
CA ILE A 62 -11.70 -5.11 3.80
C ILE A 62 -13.09 -4.50 3.58
N LEU A 63 -13.79 -4.20 4.65
CA LEU A 63 -15.13 -3.65 4.63
C LEU A 63 -15.12 -2.15 4.86
N ASP A 64 -15.95 -1.41 4.10
CA ASP A 64 -16.24 -0.01 4.38
C ASP A 64 -17.22 0.06 5.58
N PRO A 65 -16.81 0.63 6.73
CA PRO A 65 -17.64 0.68 7.93
C PRO A 65 -18.91 1.53 7.75
N ARG A 66 -18.97 2.38 6.73
CA ARG A 66 -20.14 3.21 6.43
C ARG A 66 -21.25 2.42 5.76
N THR A 67 -20.91 1.35 5.05
CA THR A 67 -21.85 0.57 4.25
C THR A 67 -22.00 -0.86 4.76
N GLY A 68 -20.96 -1.40 5.43
CA GLY A 68 -20.87 -2.81 5.84
C GLY A 68 -20.54 -3.77 4.70
N PHE A 69 -20.26 -3.25 3.48
CA PHE A 69 -19.87 -4.02 2.30
C PHE A 69 -18.38 -3.89 2.01
N PRO A 70 -17.80 -4.79 1.18
CA PRO A 70 -16.43 -4.67 0.71
C PRO A 70 -16.14 -3.28 0.14
N ALA A 71 -14.95 -2.74 0.48
CA ALA A 71 -14.51 -1.47 -0.06
C ALA A 71 -14.13 -1.62 -1.54
N GLU A 72 -14.84 -0.91 -2.42
CA GLU A 72 -14.65 -0.92 -3.87
C GLU A 72 -14.41 0.51 -4.37
N LYS A 73 -13.23 1.03 -4.10
CA LYS A 73 -12.81 2.40 -4.45
C LYS A 73 -11.70 2.44 -5.50
N GLY A 74 -11.55 1.36 -6.27
CA GLY A 74 -10.61 1.30 -7.38
C GLY A 74 -9.15 1.05 -6.97
N LEU A 75 -8.90 0.64 -5.72
CA LEU A 75 -7.56 0.28 -5.24
C LEU A 75 -7.42 -1.22 -5.03
N SER A 76 -6.38 -1.81 -5.59
CA SER A 76 -6.00 -3.21 -5.34
C SER A 76 -5.01 -3.34 -4.19
N SER A 77 -4.12 -2.35 -3.99
CA SER A 77 -3.10 -2.37 -2.94
C SER A 77 -2.76 -0.96 -2.47
N VAL A 78 -2.51 -0.82 -1.16
CA VAL A 78 -1.98 0.39 -0.53
C VAL A 78 -0.83 -0.01 0.39
N SER A 79 0.36 0.54 0.14
CA SER A 79 1.54 0.35 0.99
C SER A 79 1.92 1.66 1.65
N ILE A 80 2.07 1.66 2.97
CA ILE A 80 2.46 2.82 3.78
C ILE A 80 3.93 2.67 4.17
N VAL A 81 4.68 3.76 4.03
CA VAL A 81 6.07 3.88 4.50
C VAL A 81 6.11 4.92 5.61
N THR A 82 6.39 4.50 6.83
CA THR A 82 6.36 5.35 8.02
C THR A 82 7.38 4.89 9.06
N SER A 83 7.74 5.75 10.02
CA SER A 83 8.51 5.36 11.20
C SER A 83 7.67 4.67 12.28
N ASP A 84 6.36 4.85 12.27
CA ASP A 84 5.42 4.23 13.22
C ASP A 84 4.62 3.11 12.54
N GLY A 85 5.04 1.86 12.80
CA GLY A 85 4.38 0.67 12.23
C GLY A 85 2.92 0.51 12.65
N THR A 86 2.55 0.95 13.85
CA THR A 86 1.16 0.89 14.32
C THR A 86 0.27 1.86 13.56
N LEU A 87 0.78 3.09 13.35
CA LEU A 87 0.10 4.07 12.52
C LEU A 87 -0.04 3.56 11.07
N GLY A 88 1.03 2.98 10.52
CA GLY A 88 1.02 2.42 9.17
C GLY A 88 -0.01 1.31 8.96
N ASP A 89 -0.20 0.44 9.95
CA ASP A 89 -1.19 -0.65 9.91
C ASP A 89 -2.62 -0.09 9.82
N GLY A 90 -2.95 0.89 10.63
CA GLY A 90 -4.24 1.58 10.55
C GLY A 90 -4.44 2.36 9.24
N LEU A 91 -3.39 3.09 8.80
CA LEU A 91 -3.46 3.92 7.60
C LEU A 91 -3.59 3.09 6.31
N SER A 92 -2.89 1.96 6.18
CA SER A 92 -2.95 1.16 4.96
C SER A 92 -4.38 0.70 4.65
N THR A 93 -5.12 0.28 5.66
CA THR A 93 -6.52 -0.12 5.53
C THR A 93 -7.45 1.09 5.35
N ALA A 94 -7.24 2.17 6.11
CA ALA A 94 -8.07 3.37 6.01
C ALA A 94 -7.97 4.01 4.61
N LEU A 95 -6.76 4.17 4.07
CA LEU A 95 -6.55 4.76 2.74
C LEU A 95 -7.08 3.84 1.62
N TYR A 96 -7.01 2.52 1.80
CA TYR A 96 -7.64 1.58 0.88
C TYR A 96 -9.15 1.80 0.79
N ILE A 97 -9.83 1.99 1.93
CA ILE A 97 -11.27 2.26 2.01
C ILE A 97 -11.62 3.64 1.42
N MET A 98 -10.77 4.64 1.61
CA MET A 98 -10.98 6.01 1.08
C MET A 98 -10.90 6.05 -0.45
N GLY A 99 -10.04 5.24 -1.07
CA GLY A 99 -9.73 5.34 -2.49
C GLY A 99 -8.70 6.42 -2.79
N LEU A 100 -8.15 6.41 -4.02
CA LEU A 100 -6.98 7.21 -4.38
C LEU A 100 -7.13 8.72 -4.14
N GLU A 101 -8.25 9.30 -4.54
CA GLU A 101 -8.46 10.76 -4.46
C GLU A 101 -8.53 11.25 -3.01
N GLU A 102 -9.33 10.60 -2.17
CA GLU A 102 -9.48 10.96 -0.77
C GLU A 102 -8.21 10.65 0.03
N ALA A 103 -7.57 9.52 -0.25
CA ALA A 103 -6.29 9.14 0.34
C ALA A 103 -5.18 10.14 0.01
N THR A 104 -5.12 10.64 -1.24
CA THR A 104 -4.17 11.68 -1.65
C THR A 104 -4.38 12.97 -0.87
N ARG A 105 -5.64 13.43 -0.73
CA ARG A 105 -5.95 14.63 0.08
C ARG A 105 -5.58 14.46 1.54
N TYR A 106 -5.82 13.25 2.09
CA TYR A 106 -5.45 12.94 3.46
C TYR A 106 -3.92 12.99 3.65
N TRP A 107 -3.15 12.35 2.74
CA TRP A 107 -1.69 12.42 2.77
C TRP A 107 -1.17 13.85 2.65
N GLN A 108 -1.73 14.66 1.76
CA GLN A 108 -1.33 16.06 1.58
C GLN A 108 -1.44 16.89 2.88
N ALA A 109 -2.40 16.56 3.72
CA ALA A 109 -2.56 17.18 5.04
C ALA A 109 -1.62 16.59 6.12
N HIS A 110 -0.96 15.45 5.85
CA HIS A 110 -0.17 14.69 6.83
C HIS A 110 1.18 14.24 6.28
N ARG A 111 1.79 14.99 5.38
CA ARG A 111 3.04 14.65 4.66
C ARG A 111 4.21 14.26 5.56
N GLU A 112 4.26 14.81 6.78
CA GLU A 112 5.33 14.52 7.74
C GLU A 112 5.19 13.15 8.42
N ALA A 113 4.01 12.54 8.37
CA ALA A 113 3.72 11.32 9.11
C ALA A 113 4.03 10.05 8.32
N PHE A 114 3.82 10.05 7.01
CA PHE A 114 3.98 8.86 6.18
C PHE A 114 4.10 9.20 4.70
N GLU A 115 4.59 8.21 3.94
CA GLU A 115 4.52 8.16 2.48
C GLU A 115 3.67 6.95 2.06
N ALA A 116 3.15 6.96 0.84
CA ALA A 116 2.29 5.89 0.36
C ALA A 116 2.55 5.49 -1.10
N VAL A 117 2.30 4.22 -1.38
CA VAL A 117 2.27 3.65 -2.73
C VAL A 117 0.87 3.05 -2.92
N PHE A 118 0.24 3.38 -4.05
CA PHE A 118 -1.08 2.89 -4.41
C PHE A 118 -1.00 2.13 -5.74
N ILE A 119 -1.64 0.97 -5.81
CA ILE A 119 -1.84 0.23 -7.05
C ILE A 119 -3.35 0.16 -7.27
N THR A 120 -3.80 0.70 -8.39
CA THR A 120 -5.23 0.73 -8.75
C THR A 120 -5.66 -0.60 -9.39
N ASP A 121 -6.97 -0.81 -9.51
CA ASP A 121 -7.53 -2.04 -10.09
C ASP A 121 -7.19 -2.21 -11.58
N ASP A 122 -6.85 -1.13 -12.28
CA ASP A 122 -6.36 -1.15 -13.66
C ASP A 122 -4.83 -1.32 -13.78
N GLY A 123 -4.13 -1.47 -12.64
CA GLY A 123 -2.68 -1.68 -12.60
C GLY A 123 -1.85 -0.39 -12.66
N THR A 124 -2.45 0.79 -12.53
CA THR A 124 -1.66 2.03 -12.49
C THR A 124 -0.98 2.19 -11.14
N LEU A 125 0.31 2.55 -11.15
CA LEU A 125 1.15 2.72 -9.98
C LEU A 125 1.27 4.21 -9.61
N TYR A 126 0.78 4.58 -8.46
CA TYR A 126 0.93 5.92 -7.89
C TYR A 126 1.80 5.87 -6.65
N ALA A 127 2.57 6.92 -6.43
CA ALA A 127 3.37 7.10 -5.22
C ALA A 127 3.36 8.54 -4.77
N THR A 128 3.47 8.77 -3.47
CA THR A 128 3.64 10.11 -2.93
C THR A 128 5.03 10.66 -3.24
N GLU A 129 5.14 11.98 -3.40
CA GLU A 129 6.36 12.64 -3.88
C GLU A 129 7.60 12.33 -3.03
N GLY A 130 7.44 12.15 -1.72
CA GLY A 130 8.57 11.83 -0.82
C GLY A 130 9.26 10.49 -1.10
N LEU A 131 8.65 9.61 -1.90
CA LEU A 131 9.27 8.35 -2.33
C LEU A 131 10.10 8.49 -3.61
N ARG A 132 10.15 9.68 -4.24
CA ARG A 132 10.96 9.92 -5.44
C ARG A 132 12.44 9.61 -5.17
N GLY A 133 13.01 8.75 -6.02
CA GLY A 133 14.39 8.29 -5.89
C GLY A 133 14.61 7.13 -4.91
N SER A 134 13.62 6.76 -4.08
CA SER A 134 13.69 5.57 -3.21
C SER A 134 12.79 4.42 -3.69
N LEU A 135 11.75 4.71 -4.48
CA LEU A 135 10.88 3.71 -5.09
C LEU A 135 11.37 3.36 -6.49
N THR A 136 11.37 2.07 -6.81
CA THR A 136 11.70 1.52 -8.14
C THR A 136 10.64 0.54 -8.59
N SER A 137 10.33 0.52 -9.88
CA SER A 137 9.40 -0.41 -10.50
C SER A 137 9.77 -0.60 -11.97
N GLN A 138 9.33 -1.70 -12.58
CA GLN A 138 9.31 -1.88 -14.03
C GLN A 138 8.16 -1.14 -14.71
N TYR A 139 7.16 -0.70 -13.94
CA TYR A 139 6.01 0.09 -14.40
C TYR A 139 6.28 1.59 -14.22
N GLU A 140 5.57 2.41 -14.99
CA GLU A 140 5.60 3.84 -14.82
C GLU A 140 5.05 4.27 -13.46
N ILE A 141 5.78 5.14 -12.75
CA ILE A 141 5.37 5.63 -11.43
C ILE A 141 4.79 7.04 -11.59
N HIS A 142 3.51 7.19 -11.27
CA HIS A 142 2.82 8.48 -11.24
C HIS A 142 2.94 9.12 -9.85
N TYR A 143 3.80 10.14 -9.74
CA TYR A 143 4.01 10.80 -8.45
C TYR A 143 2.90 11.81 -8.14
N LEU A 144 2.30 11.65 -6.96
CA LEU A 144 1.28 12.55 -6.42
C LEU A 144 1.96 13.76 -5.75
N PRO A 145 1.56 15.00 -6.11
CA PRO A 145 2.20 16.24 -5.64
C PRO A 145 1.83 16.61 -4.21
#